data_d86410121cd7969f409fa1bf4747f4a0
#
_entry.id   d86410121cd7969f409fa1bf4747f4a0
#
_cell.length_a   1.000
_cell.length_b   1.000
_cell.length_c   1.000
_cell.angle_alpha   90.00
_cell.angle_beta   90.00
_cell.angle_gamma   90.00
#
_symmetry.space_group_name_H-M   'P 1'
#
loop_
_entity.id
_entity.type
_entity.pdbx_description
1 polymer ?
#
loop_
_entity_poly.entity_id
_entity_poly.type
_entity_poly.pdbx_seq_one_letter_code
_entity_poly.pdbx_strand_id
1 'polypeptide(L)'
;MNSFNLKSGSTIEVETNEALYLVDNDSRDAVSGNYLIDIDGRLSVNHIQRLPGKKLAIAFGESTIEVSEHDIKVLGRVAVTLRKD
;
A
#
# COMPACT_ATOMS: atom_id res chain seq x y z
N MET A 1 -19.91 9.71 -15.05
CA MET A 1 -18.55 9.91 -15.32
C MET A 1 -17.71 9.91 -14.07
N ASN A 2 -16.64 9.24 -14.15
CA ASN A 2 -15.83 9.04 -13.04
C ASN A 2 -14.83 10.11 -12.91
N SER A 3 -14.81 10.75 -11.80
CA SER A 3 -13.94 11.87 -11.62
C SER A 3 -12.53 11.48 -11.21
N PHE A 4 -12.32 10.22 -10.88
CA PHE A 4 -11.00 9.83 -10.42
C PHE A 4 -10.07 9.47 -11.54
N ASN A 5 -10.58 9.19 -12.69
CA ASN A 5 -9.73 8.88 -13.82
C ASN A 5 -8.81 7.70 -13.57
N LEU A 6 -9.26 6.74 -12.78
CA LEU A 6 -8.50 5.55 -12.53
C LEU A 6 -8.76 4.53 -13.63
N LYS A 7 -7.76 3.72 -13.90
CA LYS A 7 -7.89 2.70 -14.91
C LYS A 7 -8.81 1.61 -14.43
N SER A 8 -9.74 1.24 -15.29
CA SER A 8 -10.65 0.17 -15.00
C SER A 8 -9.88 -1.14 -14.90
N GLY A 9 -10.15 -1.93 -13.88
CA GLY A 9 -9.50 -3.21 -13.71
C GLY A 9 -8.18 -3.16 -12.99
N SER A 10 -7.64 -1.96 -12.77
CA SER A 10 -6.37 -1.81 -12.07
C SER A 10 -6.53 -1.25 -10.68
N THR A 11 -7.75 -1.00 -10.25
CA THR A 11 -8.01 -0.40 -8.96
C THR A 11 -8.60 -1.41 -8.02
N ILE A 12 -8.05 -1.47 -6.82
CA ILE A 12 -8.54 -2.32 -5.74
C ILE A 12 -9.10 -1.40 -4.66
N GLU A 13 -10.28 -1.74 -4.16
CA GLU A 13 -10.92 -0.99 -3.11
C GLU A 13 -10.72 -1.72 -1.79
N VAL A 14 -10.16 -1.06 -0.80
CA VAL A 14 -9.92 -1.65 0.51
C VAL A 14 -10.60 -0.79 1.55
N GLU A 15 -11.50 -1.39 2.30
CA GLU A 15 -12.22 -0.68 3.33
C GLU A 15 -11.80 -1.16 4.70
N THR A 16 -11.46 -0.21 5.57
CA THR A 16 -11.13 -0.50 6.96
C THR A 16 -12.08 0.29 7.86
N ASN A 17 -11.92 0.13 9.16
CA ASN A 17 -12.72 0.90 10.10
C ASN A 17 -12.43 2.38 10.04
N GLU A 18 -11.28 2.75 9.54
CA GLU A 18 -10.82 4.14 9.57
C GLU A 18 -10.94 4.84 8.25
N ALA A 19 -10.88 4.13 7.15
CA ALA A 19 -10.83 4.76 5.85
C ALA A 19 -11.15 3.78 4.73
N LEU A 20 -11.46 4.35 3.59
CA LEU A 20 -11.58 3.61 2.34
C LEU A 20 -10.38 3.98 1.49
N TYR A 21 -9.67 2.97 1.02
CA TYR A 21 -8.49 3.18 0.19
C TYR A 21 -8.75 2.71 -1.23
N LEU A 22 -8.37 3.54 -2.18
CA LEU A 22 -8.36 3.13 -3.58
C LEU A 22 -6.91 2.87 -3.95
N VAL A 23 -6.63 1.64 -4.35
CA VAL A 23 -5.27 1.16 -4.56
C VAL A 23 -5.06 0.88 -6.03
N ASP A 24 -3.99 1.43 -6.57
CA ASP A 24 -3.60 1.21 -7.96
C ASP A 24 -2.68 0.00 -8.00
N ASN A 25 -3.17 -1.13 -8.51
CA ASN A 25 -2.38 -2.35 -8.50
C ASN A 25 -1.42 -2.45 -9.67
N ASP A 26 -1.36 -1.44 -10.52
CA ASP A 26 -0.30 -1.37 -11.52
C ASP A 26 0.99 -0.83 -10.93
N SER A 27 0.91 -0.17 -9.77
CA SER A 27 2.08 0.42 -9.12
C SER A 27 2.54 -0.48 -7.98
N ARG A 28 3.35 -1.46 -8.32
CA ARG A 28 3.80 -2.45 -7.35
C ARG A 28 5.24 -2.31 -6.92
N ASP A 29 5.94 -1.33 -7.47
CA ASP A 29 7.30 -1.06 -7.04
C ASP A 29 7.26 -0.13 -5.84
N ALA A 30 7.59 -0.65 -4.67
CA ALA A 30 7.57 0.15 -3.47
C ALA A 30 8.76 1.08 -3.44
N VAL A 31 8.50 2.37 -3.50
CA VAL A 31 9.54 3.38 -3.42
C VAL A 31 9.37 4.15 -2.13
N SER A 32 8.33 4.94 -2.04
CA SER A 32 8.03 5.71 -0.85
C SER A 32 6.56 6.08 -0.90
N GLY A 33 5.84 5.83 0.15
CA GLY A 33 4.41 6.14 0.21
C GLY A 33 3.63 5.04 0.90
N ASN A 34 2.32 5.11 0.74
CA ASN A 34 1.42 4.12 1.34
C ASN A 34 1.09 3.05 0.31
N TYR A 35 1.22 1.81 0.73
CA TYR A 35 1.01 0.67 -0.16
C TYR A 35 0.14 -0.38 0.51
N LEU A 36 -0.60 -1.12 -0.33
CA LEU A 36 -1.30 -2.30 0.13
C LEU A 36 -0.32 -3.46 0.01
N ILE A 37 -0.07 -4.13 1.11
CA ILE A 37 0.90 -5.21 1.17
C ILE A 37 0.27 -6.45 1.75
N ASP A 38 0.87 -7.58 1.42
CA ASP A 38 0.47 -8.89 1.94
C ASP A 38 1.62 -9.40 2.78
N ILE A 39 1.37 -9.57 4.08
CA ILE A 39 2.34 -10.14 5.00
C ILE A 39 1.75 -11.40 5.56
N ASP A 40 2.34 -12.55 5.21
CA ASP A 40 1.90 -13.85 5.69
C ASP A 40 0.41 -14.09 5.46
N GLY A 41 -0.08 -13.66 4.32
CA GLY A 41 -1.48 -13.87 3.96
C GLY A 41 -2.43 -12.82 4.50
N ARG A 42 -1.93 -11.80 5.15
CA ARG A 42 -2.75 -10.72 5.69
C ARG A 42 -2.51 -9.45 4.92
N LEU A 43 -3.59 -8.79 4.55
CA LEU A 43 -3.51 -7.54 3.82
C LEU A 43 -3.46 -6.38 4.79
N SER A 44 -2.64 -5.39 4.47
CA SER A 44 -2.44 -4.25 5.34
C SER A 44 -2.02 -3.06 4.50
N VAL A 45 -2.46 -1.87 4.89
CA VAL A 45 -2.02 -0.63 4.25
C VAL A 45 -1.01 0.02 5.19
N ASN A 46 0.21 0.18 4.71
CA ASN A 46 1.29 0.72 5.54
C ASN A 46 2.14 1.68 4.73
N HIS A 47 2.77 2.60 5.44
CA HIS A 47 3.75 3.48 4.83
C HIS A 47 5.05 2.72 4.64
N ILE A 48 5.59 2.78 3.44
CA ILE A 48 6.81 2.08 3.09
C ILE A 48 7.82 3.09 2.56
N GLN A 49 9.07 2.90 2.96
CA GLN A 49 10.18 3.66 2.42
C GLN A 49 11.22 2.70 1.93
N ARG A 50 11.70 2.90 0.70
CA ARG A 50 12.71 2.03 0.14
C ARG A 50 14.07 2.39 0.70
N LEU A 51 14.81 1.35 1.08
CA LEU A 51 16.15 1.48 1.63
C LEU A 51 17.15 0.85 0.67
N PRO A 52 18.43 1.22 0.79
CA PRO A 52 19.47 0.59 -0.01
C PRO A 52 19.56 -0.90 0.28
N GLY A 53 20.04 -1.68 -0.69
CA GLY A 53 20.22 -3.10 -0.49
C GLY A 53 18.96 -3.90 -0.67
N LYS A 54 18.00 -3.39 -1.43
CA LYS A 54 16.74 -4.08 -1.71
C LYS A 54 15.96 -4.36 -0.44
N LYS A 55 15.94 -3.38 0.45
CA LYS A 55 15.21 -3.47 1.71
C LYS A 55 14.12 -2.43 1.76
N LEU A 56 13.14 -2.68 2.59
CA LEU A 56 12.01 -1.78 2.78
C LEU A 56 11.81 -1.53 4.26
N ALA A 57 11.55 -0.28 4.61
CA ALA A 57 11.16 0.09 5.97
C ALA A 57 9.65 0.23 5.99
N ILE A 58 8.99 -0.53 6.84
CA ILE A 58 7.55 -0.55 6.93
C ILE A 58 7.12 -0.03 8.28
N ALA A 59 6.24 0.95 8.28
CA ALA A 59 5.75 1.55 9.51
C ALA A 59 4.52 0.79 10.02
N PHE A 60 4.60 0.38 11.28
CA PHE A 60 3.49 -0.27 11.97
C PHE A 60 3.19 0.56 13.21
N GLY A 61 2.22 1.48 13.10
CA GLY A 61 1.93 2.37 14.21
C GLY A 61 3.16 3.22 14.54
N GLU A 62 3.67 3.07 15.74
CA GLU A 62 4.85 3.82 16.17
C GLU A 62 6.15 3.09 15.90
N SER A 63 6.06 1.88 15.39
CA SER A 63 7.25 1.07 15.13
C SER A 63 7.52 0.99 13.66
N THR A 64 8.79 0.86 13.31
CA THR A 64 9.20 0.66 11.92
C THR A 64 10.08 -0.56 11.87
N ILE A 65 9.79 -1.47 10.93
CA ILE A 65 10.61 -2.65 10.75
C ILE A 65 11.25 -2.61 9.38
N GLU A 66 12.41 -3.24 9.29
CA GLU A 66 13.15 -3.36 8.05
C GLU A 66 13.03 -4.78 7.55
N VAL A 67 12.62 -4.95 6.30
CA VAL A 67 12.47 -6.27 5.70
C VAL A 67 13.10 -6.27 4.32
N SER A 68 13.41 -7.46 3.83
CA SER A 68 13.83 -7.61 2.45
C SER A 68 12.63 -7.40 1.54
N GLU A 69 12.84 -6.81 0.37
CA GLU A 69 11.73 -6.61 -0.55
C GLU A 69 11.12 -7.92 -1.02
N HIS A 70 11.82 -9.04 -0.81
CA HIS A 70 11.32 -10.35 -1.19
C HIS A 70 10.48 -11.00 -0.10
N ASP A 71 10.48 -10.45 1.11
CA ASP A 71 9.77 -11.02 2.24
C ASP A 71 8.31 -10.61 2.30
N ILE A 72 7.94 -9.58 1.58
CA ILE A 72 6.56 -9.13 1.53
C ILE A 72 6.14 -8.96 0.10
N LYS A 73 4.84 -8.94 -0.11
CA LYS A 73 4.30 -8.78 -1.44
C LYS A 73 3.58 -7.44 -1.50
N VAL A 74 4.02 -6.57 -2.39
CA VAL A 74 3.37 -5.28 -2.59
C VAL A 74 2.31 -5.48 -3.67
N LEU A 75 1.07 -5.20 -3.31
CA LEU A 75 -0.07 -5.40 -4.21
C LEU A 75 -0.42 -4.17 -5.00
N GLY A 76 -0.12 -3.00 -4.45
CA GLY A 76 -0.39 -1.77 -5.17
C GLY A 76 -0.12 -0.56 -4.30
N ARG A 77 -0.19 0.60 -4.94
CA ARG A 77 0.04 1.87 -4.26
C ARG A 77 -1.30 2.52 -3.96
N VAL A 78 -1.44 3.07 -2.77
CA VAL A 78 -2.65 3.78 -2.39
C VAL A 78 -2.70 5.08 -3.17
N ALA A 79 -3.72 5.23 -4.01
CA ALA A 79 -3.89 6.42 -4.81
C ALA A 79 -4.77 7.44 -4.13
N VAL A 80 -5.81 6.98 -3.42
CA VAL A 80 -6.76 7.86 -2.75
C VAL A 80 -7.09 7.28 -1.39
N THR A 81 -7.16 8.13 -0.39
CA THR A 81 -7.59 7.74 0.95
C THR A 81 -8.81 8.59 1.32
N LEU A 82 -9.92 7.95 1.61
CA LEU A 82 -11.14 8.62 2.04
C LEU A 82 -11.35 8.26 3.50
N ARG A 83 -11.11 9.20 4.37
CA ARG A 83 -11.18 8.94 5.81
C ARG A 83 -12.63 8.95 6.26
N LYS A 84 -12.92 8.06 7.18
CA LYS A 84 -14.23 8.00 7.82
C LYS A 84 -14.16 8.74 9.13
N ASP A 85 -15.15 9.51 9.41
CA ASP A 85 -15.18 10.23 10.68
C ASP A 85 -16.11 9.58 11.68
#